data_e8bca0446996f4ea036fc91fe6f120cc
#
_entry.id   e8bca0446996f4ea036fc91fe6f120cc
#
_cell.length_a   1.000
_cell.length_b   1.000
_cell.length_c   1.000
_cell.angle_alpha   90.00
_cell.angle_beta   90.00
_cell.angle_gamma   90.00
#
_symmetry.space_group_name_H-M   'P 1'
#
loop_
_entity.id
_entity.type
_entity.pdbx_description
1 polymer ?
#
loop_
_entity_poly.entity_id
_entity_poly.type
_entity_poly.pdbx_seq_one_letter_code
_entity_poly.pdbx_strand_id
1 'polypeptide(L)'
;LRFDIELLSWVRGTVDYATTVYWYGDMGAKAVDTSGLEEAAQDLLPVPGDLSKYRRENSIEFEETTPIASSPSIHFDKQSMLGFVDGQWSGGTQLLCIGGKPGDSVEFEFNQLEDCPYQLVVYATKAPDYGIVSFSVNGQDTHIKWDGYDTKVTLSDPISLGCYSPVRGALTLKISLSGANPKAVEEKNLFGLDAIQLMKKQ
;
A
#
# COMPACT_ATOMS: atom_id res chain seq x y z
N LEU A 1 0.15 -36.87 20.97
CA LEU A 1 0.56 -35.44 21.08
C LEU A 1 0.53 -34.88 19.68
N ARG A 2 -0.17 -33.78 19.48
CA ARG A 2 -0.17 -33.04 18.20
C ARG A 2 0.43 -31.66 18.46
N PHE A 3 1.37 -31.24 17.61
CA PHE A 3 1.92 -29.91 17.58
C PHE A 3 1.50 -29.24 16.26
N ASP A 4 0.88 -28.08 16.36
CA ASP A 4 0.57 -27.23 15.24
C ASP A 4 1.37 -25.92 15.42
N ILE A 5 2.03 -25.48 14.36
CA ILE A 5 2.73 -24.19 14.32
C ILE A 5 1.98 -23.30 13.35
N GLU A 6 1.49 -22.18 13.83
CA GLU A 6 0.86 -21.16 13.03
C GLU A 6 1.88 -20.05 12.73
N LEU A 7 2.08 -19.79 11.45
CA LEU A 7 2.89 -18.66 11.00
C LEU A 7 1.99 -17.46 10.77
N LEU A 8 2.03 -16.52 11.70
CA LEU A 8 1.38 -15.22 11.56
C LEU A 8 2.38 -14.24 10.96
N SER A 9 2.17 -13.86 9.71
CA SER A 9 2.95 -12.84 9.04
C SER A 9 2.04 -11.88 8.28
N TRP A 10 2.25 -10.59 8.45
CA TRP A 10 1.59 -9.53 7.69
C TRP A 10 2.26 -9.30 6.34
N VAL A 11 3.40 -9.92 6.11
CA VAL A 11 4.16 -9.84 4.87
C VAL A 11 4.19 -11.21 4.23
N ARG A 12 3.78 -11.32 2.97
CA ARG A 12 4.01 -12.54 2.19
C ARG A 12 5.47 -12.65 1.88
N GLY A 13 6.04 -13.79 2.20
CA GLY A 13 7.42 -14.11 1.90
C GLY A 13 7.60 -15.62 1.93
N THR A 14 8.65 -16.10 1.29
CA THR A 14 9.11 -17.48 1.45
C THR A 14 9.95 -17.51 2.71
N VAL A 15 9.54 -18.31 3.68
CA VAL A 15 10.32 -18.56 4.89
C VAL A 15 10.76 -19.99 4.85
N ASP A 16 12.07 -20.18 4.85
CA ASP A 16 12.67 -21.51 5.02
C ASP A 16 12.99 -21.69 6.50
N TYR A 17 12.31 -22.62 7.14
CA TYR A 17 12.58 -22.94 8.53
C TYR A 17 12.50 -24.44 8.77
N ALA A 18 13.34 -24.93 9.68
CA ALA A 18 13.32 -26.29 10.14
C ALA A 18 13.03 -26.35 11.64
N THR A 19 12.18 -27.28 12.04
CA THR A 19 11.91 -27.56 13.44
C THR A 19 12.36 -28.95 13.79
N THR A 20 12.97 -29.11 14.97
CA THR A 20 13.30 -30.41 15.53
C THR A 20 12.53 -30.60 16.82
N VAL A 21 11.74 -31.66 16.89
CA VAL A 21 10.98 -32.01 18.09
C VAL A 21 11.64 -33.20 18.75
N TYR A 22 12.05 -33.03 20.01
CA TYR A 22 12.51 -34.14 20.86
C TYR A 22 11.37 -34.61 21.73
N TRP A 23 11.16 -35.91 21.75
CA TRP A 23 10.16 -36.51 22.62
C TRP A 23 10.75 -37.72 23.35
N TYR A 24 10.23 -37.97 24.55
CA TYR A 24 10.61 -39.12 25.38
C TYR A 24 9.41 -40.04 25.47
N GLY A 25 9.63 -41.32 25.28
CA GLY A 25 8.58 -42.37 25.37
C GLY A 25 9.12 -43.65 25.95
N ASP A 26 8.21 -44.55 26.33
CA ASP A 26 8.58 -45.87 26.81
C ASP A 26 9.23 -46.72 25.72
N MET A 27 9.95 -47.78 26.14
CA MET A 27 10.53 -48.73 25.20
C MET A 27 9.41 -49.41 24.37
N GLY A 28 9.38 -49.11 23.06
CA GLY A 28 8.35 -49.56 22.14
C GLY A 28 7.48 -48.46 21.57
N ALA A 29 7.62 -47.23 22.03
CA ALA A 29 7.00 -46.07 21.39
C ALA A 29 7.53 -45.92 19.96
N LYS A 30 6.64 -45.72 19.03
CA LYS A 30 6.97 -45.51 17.59
C LYS A 30 6.59 -44.09 17.18
N ALA A 31 7.43 -43.50 16.35
CA ALA A 31 7.05 -42.26 15.65
C ALA A 31 5.84 -42.57 14.75
N VAL A 32 4.85 -41.69 14.82
CA VAL A 32 3.70 -41.79 13.91
C VAL A 32 4.16 -41.22 12.56
N ASP A 33 4.00 -42.08 11.57
CA ASP A 33 3.96 -41.81 10.15
C ASP A 33 4.87 -40.68 9.60
N THR A 34 5.84 -41.10 8.80
CA THR A 34 6.73 -40.19 8.01
C THR A 34 6.22 -39.99 6.57
N SER A 35 4.97 -40.37 6.27
CA SER A 35 4.41 -40.34 4.91
C SER A 35 4.25 -38.91 4.34
N GLY A 36 4.37 -37.88 5.15
CA GLY A 36 4.31 -36.48 4.69
C GLY A 36 5.66 -35.87 4.31
N LEU A 37 6.77 -36.62 4.35
CA LEU A 37 8.10 -36.04 4.05
C LEU A 37 8.25 -35.61 2.58
N GLU A 38 7.64 -36.33 1.65
CA GLU A 38 7.66 -35.96 0.23
C GLU A 38 6.82 -34.70 -0.04
N GLU A 39 5.70 -34.56 0.68
CA GLU A 39 4.84 -33.37 0.59
C GLU A 39 5.48 -32.15 1.26
N ALA A 40 6.18 -32.36 2.37
CA ALA A 40 6.93 -31.32 3.07
C ALA A 40 8.20 -30.88 2.32
N ALA A 41 8.72 -31.72 1.43
CA ALA A 41 9.87 -31.41 0.58
C ALA A 41 9.47 -30.82 -0.78
N GLN A 42 8.16 -30.69 -1.07
CA GLN A 42 7.75 -30.00 -2.28
C GLN A 42 8.09 -28.50 -2.16
N ASP A 43 8.73 -27.98 -3.20
CA ASP A 43 8.94 -26.54 -3.33
C ASP A 43 7.60 -25.84 -3.15
N LEU A 44 7.60 -24.80 -2.32
CA LEU A 44 6.45 -23.94 -2.19
C LEU A 44 6.03 -23.50 -3.59
N LEU A 45 4.73 -23.66 -3.89
CA LEU A 45 4.18 -23.23 -5.18
C LEU A 45 4.71 -21.83 -5.50
N PRO A 46 5.24 -21.61 -6.70
CA PRO A 46 5.69 -20.29 -7.09
C PRO A 46 4.56 -19.30 -6.87
N VAL A 47 4.84 -18.23 -6.14
CA VAL A 47 3.88 -17.14 -5.97
C VAL A 47 3.41 -16.74 -7.36
N PRO A 48 2.09 -16.72 -7.64
CA PRO A 48 1.59 -16.39 -8.97
C PRO A 48 2.13 -15.03 -9.41
N GLY A 49 2.96 -15.01 -10.44
CA GLY A 49 3.60 -13.84 -11.01
C GLY A 49 4.29 -12.95 -9.99
N ASP A 50 5.45 -12.49 -10.29
CA ASP A 50 6.13 -11.52 -9.41
C ASP A 50 5.35 -10.19 -9.46
N LEU A 51 4.38 -10.05 -8.55
CA LEU A 51 3.54 -8.86 -8.44
C LEU A 51 4.38 -7.58 -8.20
N SER A 52 5.61 -7.74 -7.70
CA SER A 52 6.55 -6.64 -7.54
C SER A 52 7.03 -6.06 -8.89
N LYS A 53 6.87 -6.81 -9.98
CA LYS A 53 7.19 -6.37 -11.34
C LYS A 53 6.08 -5.60 -12.03
N TYR A 54 4.86 -5.66 -11.50
CA TYR A 54 3.79 -4.87 -12.08
C TYR A 54 4.09 -3.38 -11.86
N ARG A 55 4.04 -2.61 -12.92
CA ARG A 55 4.09 -1.15 -12.89
C ARG A 55 2.94 -0.62 -13.71
N ARG A 56 2.22 0.33 -13.17
CA ARG A 56 1.17 1.05 -13.90
C ARG A 56 1.82 1.93 -14.96
N GLU A 57 1.36 1.83 -16.19
CA GLU A 57 1.92 2.63 -17.28
C GLU A 57 1.75 4.13 -17.04
N ASN A 58 2.78 4.90 -17.37
CA ASN A 58 2.81 6.36 -17.25
C ASN A 58 2.47 6.86 -15.84
N SER A 59 2.86 6.11 -14.81
CA SER A 59 2.70 6.50 -13.42
C SER A 59 4.03 6.86 -12.76
N ILE A 60 3.91 7.61 -11.68
CA ILE A 60 4.98 7.91 -10.73
C ILE A 60 4.56 7.26 -9.41
N GLU A 61 5.45 6.46 -8.84
CA GLU A 61 5.22 5.77 -7.58
C GLU A 61 5.42 6.73 -6.41
N PHE A 62 4.46 6.80 -5.50
CA PHE A 62 4.58 7.71 -4.35
C PHE A 62 5.69 7.28 -3.39
N GLU A 63 5.93 6.00 -3.22
CA GLU A 63 7.01 5.50 -2.36
C GLU A 63 8.43 5.73 -2.94
N GLU A 64 8.52 6.12 -4.20
CA GLU A 64 9.77 6.54 -4.85
C GLU A 64 9.91 8.08 -4.89
N THR A 65 8.86 8.80 -4.47
CA THR A 65 8.81 10.26 -4.49
C THR A 65 9.00 10.83 -3.09
N THR A 66 9.94 11.76 -2.92
CA THR A 66 10.12 12.45 -1.64
C THR A 66 9.15 13.61 -1.53
N PRO A 67 8.33 13.71 -0.49
CA PRO A 67 7.49 14.89 -0.25
C PRO A 67 8.34 16.17 -0.11
N ILE A 68 7.89 17.27 -0.71
CA ILE A 68 8.53 18.60 -0.57
C ILE A 68 8.12 19.28 0.74
N ALA A 69 6.97 18.92 1.30
CA ALA A 69 6.48 19.39 2.59
C ALA A 69 5.58 18.35 3.25
N SER A 70 5.61 18.30 4.58
CA SER A 70 4.69 17.47 5.38
C SER A 70 4.47 18.07 6.76
N SER A 71 3.29 17.80 7.34
CA SER A 71 3.04 18.09 8.76
C SER A 71 3.94 17.21 9.64
N PRO A 72 4.52 17.75 10.74
CA PRO A 72 5.48 16.99 11.58
C PRO A 72 4.91 15.72 12.24
N SER A 73 3.59 15.63 12.33
CA SER A 73 2.87 14.48 12.90
C SER A 73 2.71 13.32 11.91
N ILE A 74 3.01 13.52 10.62
CA ILE A 74 2.92 12.48 9.59
C ILE A 74 4.29 11.83 9.43
N HIS A 75 4.33 10.51 9.60
CA HIS A 75 5.49 9.68 9.34
C HIS A 75 5.26 8.85 8.08
N PHE A 76 6.33 8.51 7.38
CA PHE A 76 6.27 7.77 6.13
C PHE A 76 6.92 6.41 6.26
N ASP A 77 6.29 5.39 5.67
CA ASP A 77 6.85 4.05 5.54
C ASP A 77 6.58 3.49 4.13
N LYS A 78 7.51 2.68 3.63
CA LYS A 78 7.30 1.86 2.43
C LYS A 78 6.69 0.54 2.85
N GLN A 79 5.41 0.38 2.59
CA GLN A 79 4.69 -0.83 2.94
C GLN A 79 4.58 -1.77 1.74
N SER A 80 5.01 -3.04 1.92
CA SER A 80 4.76 -4.08 0.93
C SER A 80 3.29 -4.44 0.88
N MET A 81 2.73 -4.44 -0.32
CA MET A 81 1.34 -4.80 -0.60
C MET A 81 1.19 -6.21 -1.18
N LEU A 82 2.27 -6.97 -1.30
CA LEU A 82 2.26 -8.33 -1.87
C LEU A 82 1.44 -9.34 -1.06
N GLY A 83 1.12 -9.01 0.19
CA GLY A 83 0.28 -9.82 1.08
C GLY A 83 -1.23 -9.66 0.85
N PHE A 84 -1.66 -8.63 0.15
CA PHE A 84 -3.06 -8.30 -0.03
C PHE A 84 -3.54 -8.75 -1.40
N VAL A 85 -4.71 -9.42 -1.43
CA VAL A 85 -5.22 -10.08 -2.65
C VAL A 85 -6.29 -9.26 -3.38
N ASP A 86 -6.87 -8.27 -2.72
CA ASP A 86 -7.98 -7.46 -3.26
C ASP A 86 -7.44 -6.18 -3.95
N GLY A 87 -6.32 -6.30 -4.69
CA GLY A 87 -5.75 -5.21 -5.46
C GLY A 87 -4.42 -5.57 -6.12
N GLN A 88 -4.04 -4.78 -7.10
CA GLN A 88 -2.75 -4.90 -7.77
C GLN A 88 -2.05 -3.54 -7.71
N TRP A 89 -1.25 -3.36 -6.67
CA TRP A 89 -0.46 -2.15 -6.45
C TRP A 89 0.70 -2.07 -7.41
N SER A 90 0.96 -0.87 -7.90
CA SER A 90 2.12 -0.61 -8.73
C SER A 90 3.40 -0.83 -7.91
N GLY A 91 4.36 -1.56 -8.45
CA GLY A 91 5.56 -1.95 -7.69
C GLY A 91 5.35 -2.92 -6.54
N GLY A 92 4.11 -3.33 -6.25
CA GLY A 92 3.79 -4.17 -5.11
C GLY A 92 4.03 -3.49 -3.75
N THR A 93 4.11 -2.16 -3.73
CA THR A 93 4.36 -1.33 -2.56
C THR A 93 3.42 -0.13 -2.53
N GLN A 94 3.36 0.56 -1.39
CA GLN A 94 2.72 1.86 -1.27
C GLN A 94 3.51 2.78 -0.35
N LEU A 95 3.33 4.08 -0.47
CA LEU A 95 3.72 5.03 0.56
C LEU A 95 2.64 5.08 1.63
N LEU A 96 2.92 4.51 2.79
CA LEU A 96 2.04 4.59 3.96
C LEU A 96 2.33 5.87 4.73
N CYS A 97 1.32 6.70 4.90
CA CYS A 97 1.35 7.91 5.72
C CYS A 97 0.70 7.60 7.07
N ILE A 98 1.48 7.65 8.14
CA ILE A 98 1.12 7.21 9.49
C ILE A 98 0.99 8.42 10.40
N GLY A 99 -0.07 8.44 11.20
CA GLY A 99 -0.32 9.53 12.14
C GLY A 99 -1.02 10.71 11.49
N GLY A 100 -0.96 11.84 12.16
CA GLY A 100 -1.66 13.05 11.73
C GLY A 100 -3.03 13.23 12.38
N LYS A 101 -3.61 14.38 12.11
CA LYS A 101 -4.95 14.80 12.54
C LYS A 101 -5.61 15.59 11.41
N PRO A 102 -6.91 15.79 11.44
CA PRO A 102 -7.57 16.64 10.45
C PRO A 102 -6.89 18.01 10.33
N GLY A 103 -6.54 18.39 9.10
CA GLY A 103 -5.78 19.59 8.77
C GLY A 103 -4.30 19.31 8.44
N ASP A 104 -3.73 18.19 8.90
CA ASP A 104 -2.37 17.79 8.52
C ASP A 104 -2.31 17.36 7.06
N SER A 105 -1.14 17.53 6.43
CA SER A 105 -1.00 17.33 4.99
C SER A 105 0.41 16.90 4.59
N VAL A 106 0.49 16.30 3.42
CA VAL A 106 1.71 16.02 2.67
C VAL A 106 1.63 16.68 1.30
N GLU A 107 2.76 17.17 0.77
CA GLU A 107 2.82 17.81 -0.53
C GLU A 107 3.95 17.21 -1.36
N PHE A 108 3.66 16.92 -2.63
CA PHE A 108 4.58 16.37 -3.61
C PHE A 108 4.74 17.34 -4.78
N GLU A 109 5.90 17.31 -5.43
CA GLU A 109 6.17 18.07 -6.63
C GLU A 109 6.62 17.13 -7.76
N PHE A 110 6.03 17.31 -8.93
CA PHE A 110 6.34 16.58 -10.15
C PHE A 110 6.95 17.55 -11.16
N ASN A 111 8.23 17.38 -11.43
CA ASN A 111 9.03 18.30 -12.22
C ASN A 111 9.24 17.83 -13.66
N GLN A 112 9.88 18.69 -14.49
CA GLN A 112 10.25 18.43 -15.87
C GLN A 112 9.06 18.14 -16.78
N LEU A 113 7.91 18.74 -16.47
CA LEU A 113 6.70 18.62 -17.27
C LEU A 113 6.70 19.59 -18.43
N GLU A 114 6.16 19.17 -19.56
CA GLU A 114 5.96 20.04 -20.71
C GLU A 114 4.85 21.06 -20.44
N ASP A 115 4.88 22.20 -21.13
CA ASP A 115 3.87 23.26 -20.99
C ASP A 115 2.58 22.88 -21.75
N CYS A 116 1.86 21.88 -21.20
CA CYS A 116 0.55 21.43 -21.68
C CYS A 116 -0.29 20.94 -20.50
N PRO A 117 -1.62 20.93 -20.60
CA PRO A 117 -2.48 20.39 -19.54
C PRO A 117 -2.28 18.89 -19.33
N TYR A 118 -2.29 18.46 -18.05
CA TYR A 118 -2.26 17.06 -17.66
C TYR A 118 -3.54 16.69 -16.92
N GLN A 119 -4.13 15.55 -17.28
CA GLN A 119 -5.11 14.86 -16.45
C GLN A 119 -4.37 14.14 -15.32
N LEU A 120 -4.74 14.45 -14.08
CA LEU A 120 -4.18 13.80 -12.90
C LEU A 120 -5.11 12.70 -12.39
N VAL A 121 -4.56 11.51 -12.16
CA VAL A 121 -5.29 10.38 -11.57
C VAL A 121 -4.43 9.76 -10.48
N VAL A 122 -4.97 9.71 -9.27
CA VAL A 122 -4.32 9.09 -8.10
C VAL A 122 -4.90 7.71 -7.86
N TYR A 123 -4.03 6.77 -7.47
CA TYR A 123 -4.38 5.45 -6.96
C TYR A 123 -3.95 5.39 -5.50
N ALA A 124 -4.85 4.97 -4.65
CA ALA A 124 -4.64 4.93 -3.20
C ALA A 124 -5.24 3.66 -2.61
N THR A 125 -4.82 3.31 -1.43
CA THR A 125 -5.32 2.13 -0.71
C THR A 125 -6.48 2.51 0.18
N LYS A 126 -7.49 1.65 0.22
CA LYS A 126 -8.53 1.66 1.24
C LYS A 126 -8.25 0.62 2.31
N ALA A 127 -8.54 0.94 3.57
CA ALA A 127 -8.35 0.04 4.70
C ALA A 127 -9.29 0.39 5.87
N PRO A 128 -9.46 -0.51 6.87
CA PRO A 128 -10.35 -0.28 8.00
C PRO A 128 -9.98 0.90 8.92
N ASP A 129 -8.71 1.32 8.87
CA ASP A 129 -8.09 2.35 9.71
C ASP A 129 -7.70 3.63 8.95
N TYR A 130 -8.11 3.75 7.67
CA TYR A 130 -7.74 4.89 6.83
C TYR A 130 -8.73 6.05 6.95
N GLY A 131 -8.17 7.25 6.84
CA GLY A 131 -8.88 8.50 6.97
C GLY A 131 -9.52 8.98 5.66
N ILE A 132 -10.21 10.11 5.77
CA ILE A 132 -10.74 10.86 4.63
C ILE A 132 -9.70 11.92 4.26
N VAL A 133 -9.34 11.98 2.99
CA VAL A 133 -8.40 12.98 2.47
C VAL A 133 -9.06 13.89 1.43
N SER A 134 -8.53 15.09 1.31
CA SER A 134 -8.85 16.06 0.25
C SER A 134 -7.58 16.39 -0.53
N PHE A 135 -7.76 16.86 -1.77
CA PHE A 135 -6.67 17.11 -2.69
C PHE A 135 -6.67 18.57 -3.15
N SER A 136 -5.49 19.15 -3.30
CA SER A 136 -5.29 20.41 -4.05
C SER A 136 -4.11 20.30 -4.99
N VAL A 137 -4.22 20.92 -6.17
CA VAL A 137 -3.19 20.91 -7.20
C VAL A 137 -2.80 22.35 -7.50
N ASN A 138 -1.48 22.66 -7.50
CA ASN A 138 -0.96 24.01 -7.63
C ASN A 138 -1.62 25.02 -6.67
N GLY A 139 -1.92 24.56 -5.45
CA GLY A 139 -2.60 25.37 -4.44
C GLY A 139 -4.11 25.57 -4.65
N GLN A 140 -4.71 25.01 -5.71
CA GLN A 140 -6.14 25.07 -5.99
C GLN A 140 -6.84 23.83 -5.43
N ASP A 141 -7.91 24.03 -4.65
CA ASP A 141 -8.75 22.93 -4.13
C ASP A 141 -9.45 22.21 -5.29
N THR A 142 -9.31 20.91 -5.37
CA THR A 142 -10.01 20.06 -6.36
C THR A 142 -11.48 19.84 -6.03
N HIS A 143 -11.91 20.17 -4.82
CA HIS A 143 -13.22 19.86 -4.23
C HIS A 143 -13.51 18.36 -4.09
N ILE A 144 -12.48 17.51 -4.26
CA ILE A 144 -12.59 16.06 -4.10
C ILE A 144 -12.22 15.69 -2.68
N LYS A 145 -13.15 15.01 -2.01
CA LYS A 145 -12.92 14.30 -0.75
C LYS A 145 -13.03 12.82 -1.02
N TRP A 146 -11.97 12.11 -0.69
CA TRP A 146 -11.92 10.66 -0.87
C TRP A 146 -11.86 9.97 0.48
N ASP A 147 -12.79 9.03 0.67
CA ASP A 147 -12.88 8.22 1.89
C ASP A 147 -12.02 6.97 1.73
N GLY A 148 -10.92 6.91 2.49
CA GLY A 148 -9.99 5.79 2.51
C GLY A 148 -10.50 4.57 3.27
N TYR A 149 -11.67 4.65 3.91
CA TYR A 149 -12.21 3.52 4.65
C TYR A 149 -12.76 2.42 3.72
N ASP A 150 -12.40 1.19 4.05
CA ASP A 150 -13.07 -0.04 3.61
C ASP A 150 -12.96 -1.08 4.72
N THR A 151 -13.78 -2.12 4.69
CA THR A 151 -13.71 -3.25 5.63
C THR A 151 -12.51 -4.17 5.38
N LYS A 152 -11.87 -4.03 4.23
CA LYS A 152 -10.68 -4.78 3.78
C LYS A 152 -9.63 -3.84 3.24
N VAL A 153 -8.39 -4.32 3.19
CA VAL A 153 -7.32 -3.63 2.46
C VAL A 153 -7.50 -3.91 0.98
N THR A 154 -7.79 -2.86 0.21
CA THR A 154 -8.02 -2.94 -1.24
C THR A 154 -7.50 -1.70 -1.96
N LEU A 155 -7.15 -1.85 -3.24
CA LEU A 155 -6.79 -0.71 -4.07
C LEU A 155 -8.05 0.06 -4.48
N SER A 156 -7.99 1.39 -4.48
CA SER A 156 -9.10 2.24 -4.93
C SER A 156 -9.36 2.13 -6.43
N ASP A 157 -10.57 2.46 -6.82
CA ASP A 157 -10.82 2.94 -8.19
C ASP A 157 -9.97 4.19 -8.47
N PRO A 158 -9.69 4.50 -9.77
CA PRO A 158 -8.95 5.70 -10.14
C PRO A 158 -9.59 6.98 -9.60
N ILE A 159 -8.84 7.77 -8.83
CA ILE A 159 -9.30 9.05 -8.28
C ILE A 159 -8.89 10.15 -9.27
N SER A 160 -9.82 10.60 -10.10
CA SER A 160 -9.56 11.65 -11.08
C SER A 160 -9.60 13.02 -10.41
N LEU A 161 -8.48 13.74 -10.40
CA LEU A 161 -8.39 15.07 -9.80
C LEU A 161 -8.71 16.21 -10.77
N GLY A 162 -8.83 15.95 -12.08
CA GLY A 162 -9.06 16.96 -13.11
C GLY A 162 -7.81 17.26 -13.94
N CYS A 163 -7.88 18.34 -14.72
CA CYS A 163 -6.83 18.75 -15.63
C CYS A 163 -6.16 20.02 -15.12
N TYR A 164 -4.82 20.04 -15.09
CA TYR A 164 -4.02 21.17 -14.64
C TYR A 164 -2.80 21.39 -15.53
N SER A 165 -2.45 22.64 -15.77
CA SER A 165 -1.20 23.00 -16.46
C SER A 165 -0.07 23.16 -15.45
N PRO A 166 1.15 22.71 -15.79
CA PRO A 166 2.33 22.93 -14.96
C PRO A 166 2.60 24.44 -14.77
N VAL A 167 3.10 24.78 -13.60
CA VAL A 167 3.60 26.12 -13.29
C VAL A 167 5.12 26.04 -13.30
N ARG A 168 5.78 26.70 -14.25
CA ARG A 168 7.25 26.65 -14.44
C ARG A 168 7.77 25.21 -14.62
N GLY A 169 7.02 24.37 -15.33
CA GLY A 169 7.40 22.99 -15.60
C GLY A 169 7.16 22.02 -14.45
N ALA A 170 6.41 22.42 -13.41
CA ALA A 170 6.09 21.60 -12.26
C ALA A 170 4.59 21.58 -11.95
N LEU A 171 4.11 20.49 -11.38
CA LEU A 171 2.81 20.36 -10.74
C LEU A 171 3.02 20.00 -9.28
N THR A 172 2.34 20.70 -8.37
CA THR A 172 2.30 20.31 -6.95
C THR A 172 0.98 19.65 -6.61
N LEU A 173 1.04 18.56 -5.85
CA LEU A 173 -0.12 17.86 -5.29
C LEU A 173 -0.03 17.87 -3.78
N LYS A 174 -0.99 18.50 -3.14
CA LYS A 174 -1.15 18.46 -1.69
C LYS A 174 -2.32 17.54 -1.32
N ILE A 175 -2.07 16.63 -0.39
CA ILE A 175 -3.06 15.69 0.17
C ILE A 175 -3.21 16.04 1.64
N SER A 176 -4.44 16.33 2.07
CA SER A 176 -4.74 16.78 3.43
C SER A 176 -5.74 15.85 4.10
N LEU A 177 -5.46 15.44 5.33
CA LEU A 177 -6.43 14.75 6.18
C LEU A 177 -7.60 15.68 6.47
N SER A 178 -8.82 15.27 6.16
CA SER A 178 -10.04 16.06 6.37
C SER A 178 -10.99 15.44 7.39
N GLY A 179 -10.71 14.23 7.86
CA GLY A 179 -11.52 13.54 8.85
C GLY A 179 -11.35 12.02 8.78
N ALA A 180 -12.32 11.32 9.33
CA ALA A 180 -12.36 9.86 9.27
C ALA A 180 -13.79 9.36 9.11
N ASN A 181 -13.96 8.20 8.48
CA ASN A 181 -15.23 7.50 8.42
C ASN A 181 -15.67 7.10 9.84
N PRO A 182 -16.95 7.27 10.22
CA PRO A 182 -17.46 6.84 11.53
C PRO A 182 -17.28 5.35 11.83
N LYS A 183 -17.12 4.53 10.78
CA LYS A 183 -16.89 3.07 10.88
C LYS A 183 -15.43 2.70 10.98
N ALA A 184 -14.51 3.65 10.77
CA ALA A 184 -13.08 3.39 10.83
C ALA A 184 -12.69 2.99 12.26
N VAL A 185 -11.78 2.01 12.35
CA VAL A 185 -11.21 1.55 13.63
C VAL A 185 -10.27 2.60 14.25
N GLU A 186 -9.71 2.32 15.41
CA GLU A 186 -8.71 3.16 16.05
C GLU A 186 -7.56 3.50 15.09
N GLU A 187 -6.90 4.63 15.28
CA GLU A 187 -5.85 5.17 14.39
C GLU A 187 -6.32 5.58 12.98
N LYS A 188 -7.56 5.92 12.84
CA LYS A 188 -8.27 6.27 11.62
C LYS A 188 -7.77 7.50 10.83
N ASN A 189 -6.53 7.87 10.97
CA ASN A 189 -5.90 8.99 10.27
C ASN A 189 -4.74 8.54 9.35
N LEU A 190 -4.65 7.25 9.04
CA LEU A 190 -3.70 6.73 8.09
C LEU A 190 -4.22 6.92 6.67
N PHE A 191 -3.32 6.96 5.70
CA PHE A 191 -3.66 6.84 4.29
C PHE A 191 -2.48 6.25 3.52
N GLY A 192 -2.77 5.47 2.49
CA GLY A 192 -1.78 4.82 1.65
C GLY A 192 -1.90 5.29 0.21
N LEU A 193 -0.78 5.67 -0.37
CA LEU A 193 -0.67 6.17 -1.74
C LEU A 193 0.12 5.17 -2.59
N ASP A 194 -0.49 4.69 -3.66
CA ASP A 194 0.13 3.78 -4.62
C ASP A 194 0.89 4.58 -5.69
N ALA A 195 0.17 5.17 -6.62
CA ALA A 195 0.76 5.85 -7.75
C ALA A 195 -0.08 7.04 -8.22
N ILE A 196 0.55 7.94 -8.97
CA ILE A 196 -0.13 9.01 -9.71
C ILE A 196 0.18 8.90 -11.20
N GLN A 197 -0.83 9.02 -12.04
CA GLN A 197 -0.69 9.19 -13.49
C GLN A 197 -0.84 10.65 -13.89
N LEU A 198 0.08 11.13 -14.73
CA LEU A 198 0.08 12.45 -15.34
C LEU A 198 -0.08 12.26 -16.85
N MET A 199 -1.32 12.30 -17.34
CA MET A 199 -1.63 12.05 -18.74
C MET A 199 -1.81 13.36 -19.48
N LYS A 200 -0.94 13.62 -20.50
CA LYS A 200 -1.05 14.80 -21.34
C LYS A 200 -2.43 14.85 -22.02
N LYS A 201 -3.05 16.02 -21.97
CA LYS A 201 -4.25 16.31 -22.78
C LYS A 201 -3.79 16.93 -24.10
N GLN A 202 -4.25 16.33 -25.19
CA GLN A 202 -4.11 16.89 -26.53
C GLN A 202 -5.11 18.02 -26.76
#